data_be159b79c0a85332facd1e98bd1f996e
#
_entry.id   be159b79c0a85332facd1e98bd1f996e
#
_cell.length_a   1.000
_cell.length_b   1.000
_cell.length_c   1.000
_cell.angle_alpha   90.00
_cell.angle_beta   90.00
_cell.angle_gamma   90.00
#
_symmetry.space_group_name_H-M   'P 1'
#
loop_
_entity.id
_entity.type
_entity.pdbx_description
1 polymer ?
#
loop_
_entity_poly.entity_id
_entity_poly.type
_entity_poly.pdbx_seq_one_letter_code
_entity_poly.pdbx_strand_id
1 'polypeptide(L)'
;MRSIRRHLNYANVVATLALLFAMSGGALAASHYLVNSTTQINPKVLNKLKGTRGKSGRVPSSLPSGQSESGDYGLRMINTGTGGGIGLSVSFRIPLAARIPESRVEFVDEFHGSGPHCPGAGKANRGYLCIYEKESNGIAASPAPAITQWEDRGGPTHEGTGNFGFNIVVPVLAGKADVSEYGTYTVTAP
;
A
#
# COMPACT_ATOMS: atom_id res chain seq x y z
N MET A 1 22.85 50.95 -59.35
CA MET A 1 23.86 49.97 -58.91
C MET A 1 25.10 50.56 -58.21
N ARG A 2 25.16 51.85 -57.86
CA ARG A 2 26.33 52.48 -57.23
C ARG A 2 26.32 52.44 -55.70
N SER A 3 25.20 52.11 -55.01
CA SER A 3 25.09 52.16 -53.59
C SER A 3 25.61 50.90 -52.82
N ILE A 4 25.63 49.75 -53.49
CA ILE A 4 26.02 48.47 -52.83
C ILE A 4 27.56 48.37 -52.67
N ARG A 5 28.34 49.00 -53.53
CA ARG A 5 29.81 48.95 -53.49
C ARG A 5 30.44 49.71 -52.33
N ARG A 6 29.69 50.64 -51.66
CA ARG A 6 30.21 51.47 -50.58
C ARG A 6 30.24 50.78 -49.19
N HIS A 7 29.57 49.66 -49.07
CA HIS A 7 29.47 48.92 -47.78
C HIS A 7 30.26 47.62 -47.77
N LEU A 8 30.92 47.26 -48.87
CA LEU A 8 31.76 46.10 -48.96
C LEU A 8 33.22 46.42 -48.51
N ASN A 9 33.35 46.85 -47.26
CA ASN A 9 34.69 46.93 -46.64
C ASN A 9 35.09 45.53 -46.21
N TYR A 10 36.41 45.26 -46.29
CA TYR A 10 37.02 43.99 -45.89
C TYR A 10 36.50 43.53 -44.50
N ALA A 11 36.39 44.47 -43.58
CA ALA A 11 35.83 44.21 -42.24
C ALA A 11 34.40 43.66 -42.27
N ASN A 12 33.51 44.17 -43.10
CA ASN A 12 32.14 43.74 -43.19
C ASN A 12 32.01 42.37 -43.85
N VAL A 13 32.86 42.08 -44.82
CA VAL A 13 32.89 40.75 -45.43
C VAL A 13 33.39 39.69 -44.49
N VAL A 14 34.42 40.00 -43.74
CA VAL A 14 34.96 39.10 -42.70
C VAL A 14 33.96 38.86 -41.58
N ALA A 15 33.29 39.94 -41.13
CA ALA A 15 32.28 39.83 -40.05
C ALA A 15 31.08 38.98 -40.48
N THR A 16 30.59 39.14 -41.73
CA THR A 16 29.50 38.29 -42.24
C THR A 16 29.89 36.86 -42.42
N LEU A 17 31.10 36.58 -42.89
CA LEU A 17 31.61 35.22 -42.95
C LEU A 17 31.77 34.59 -41.58
N ALA A 18 32.32 35.34 -40.61
CA ALA A 18 32.47 34.84 -39.23
C ALA A 18 31.11 34.54 -38.58
N LEU A 19 30.09 35.38 -38.87
CA LEU A 19 28.72 35.15 -38.38
C LEU A 19 28.10 33.88 -38.99
N LEU A 20 28.29 33.66 -40.30
CA LEU A 20 27.83 32.46 -40.98
C LEU A 20 28.48 31.20 -40.42
N PHE A 21 29.77 31.25 -40.15
CA PHE A 21 30.50 30.10 -39.54
C PHE A 21 30.06 29.90 -38.07
N ALA A 22 29.85 30.95 -37.31
CA ALA A 22 29.35 30.85 -35.91
C ALA A 22 27.94 30.23 -35.84
N MET A 23 27.05 30.62 -36.76
CA MET A 23 25.70 30.08 -36.78
C MET A 23 25.64 28.64 -37.31
N SER A 24 26.48 28.27 -38.31
CA SER A 24 26.55 26.88 -38.81
C SER A 24 27.26 25.93 -37.87
N GLY A 25 28.27 26.39 -37.12
CA GLY A 25 29.00 25.57 -36.14
C GLY A 25 28.16 25.23 -34.91
N GLY A 26 27.29 26.15 -34.46
CA GLY A 26 26.42 25.92 -33.29
C GLY A 26 25.34 24.84 -33.53
N ALA A 27 24.81 24.73 -34.73
CA ALA A 27 23.80 23.73 -35.06
C ALA A 27 24.36 22.30 -35.10
N LEU A 28 25.63 22.13 -35.53
CA LEU A 28 26.30 20.82 -35.57
C LEU A 28 26.71 20.37 -34.16
N ALA A 29 27.13 21.29 -33.29
CA ALA A 29 27.48 20.94 -31.89
C ALA A 29 26.28 20.46 -31.08
N ALA A 30 25.12 21.08 -31.25
CA ALA A 30 23.92 20.71 -30.51
C ALA A 30 23.41 19.30 -30.85
N SER A 31 23.53 18.86 -32.09
CA SER A 31 23.07 17.54 -32.51
C SER A 31 23.93 16.37 -31.95
N HIS A 32 25.19 16.62 -31.59
CA HIS A 32 26.06 15.62 -31.01
C HIS A 32 25.88 15.43 -29.47
N TYR A 33 25.25 16.39 -28.79
CA TYR A 33 25.02 16.30 -27.34
C TYR A 33 23.66 15.68 -26.97
N LEU A 34 22.77 15.48 -27.94
CA LEU A 34 21.50 14.82 -27.70
C LEU A 34 21.68 13.31 -27.85
N VAL A 35 21.51 12.59 -26.76
CA VAL A 35 21.51 11.12 -26.77
C VAL A 35 20.18 10.66 -27.36
N ASN A 36 20.18 10.37 -28.67
CA ASN A 36 18.99 9.94 -29.41
C ASN A 36 18.85 8.42 -29.53
N SER A 37 19.85 7.67 -29.09
CA SER A 37 19.86 6.20 -29.16
C SER A 37 20.62 5.59 -27.99
N THR A 38 20.18 4.43 -27.56
CA THR A 38 20.86 3.63 -26.54
C THR A 38 22.26 3.17 -26.98
N THR A 39 22.54 3.13 -28.28
CA THR A 39 23.86 2.79 -28.84
C THR A 39 24.91 3.86 -28.55
N GLN A 40 24.50 5.08 -28.25
CA GLN A 40 25.39 6.20 -27.90
C GLN A 40 25.83 6.16 -26.43
N ILE A 41 25.20 5.31 -25.63
CA ILE A 41 25.51 5.16 -24.20
C ILE A 41 26.48 3.97 -24.04
N ASN A 42 27.58 4.21 -23.32
CA ASN A 42 28.51 3.12 -22.99
C ASN A 42 27.74 1.94 -22.36
N PRO A 43 27.91 0.70 -22.85
CA PRO A 43 27.20 -0.47 -22.34
C PRO A 43 27.33 -0.69 -20.84
N LYS A 44 28.46 -0.32 -20.24
CA LYS A 44 28.65 -0.38 -18.77
C LYS A 44 27.77 0.62 -18.02
N VAL A 45 27.55 1.81 -18.58
CA VAL A 45 26.66 2.83 -18.02
C VAL A 45 25.23 2.42 -18.23
N LEU A 46 24.88 1.92 -19.41
CA LEU A 46 23.55 1.43 -19.71
C LEU A 46 23.12 0.30 -18.77
N ASN A 47 24.03 -0.63 -18.44
CA ASN A 47 23.76 -1.70 -17.48
C ASN A 47 23.58 -1.20 -16.04
N LYS A 48 24.23 -0.11 -15.66
CA LYS A 48 23.99 0.54 -14.35
C LYS A 48 22.68 1.31 -14.33
N LEU A 49 22.27 1.89 -15.45
CA LEU A 49 21.00 2.63 -15.59
C LEU A 49 19.80 1.70 -15.77
N LYS A 50 20.00 0.52 -16.36
CA LYS A 50 19.00 -0.55 -16.28
C LYS A 50 18.98 -1.03 -14.84
N GLY A 51 18.16 -0.44 -14.00
CA GLY A 51 17.94 -0.94 -12.65
C GLY A 51 17.76 -2.45 -12.65
N THR A 52 18.17 -3.11 -11.58
CA THR A 52 17.89 -4.54 -11.39
C THR A 52 16.42 -4.77 -11.75
N ARG A 53 16.18 -5.71 -12.67
CA ARG A 53 14.83 -6.13 -13.06
C ARG A 53 14.03 -6.30 -11.77
N GLY A 54 13.05 -5.45 -11.53
CA GLY A 54 12.20 -5.57 -10.35
C GLY A 54 11.75 -7.02 -10.26
N LYS A 55 11.82 -7.62 -9.09
CA LYS A 55 11.24 -8.95 -8.87
C LYS A 55 9.87 -8.92 -9.52
N SER A 56 9.60 -9.86 -10.43
CA SER A 56 8.34 -9.92 -11.15
C SER A 56 7.22 -9.70 -10.14
N GLY A 57 6.37 -8.67 -10.35
CA GLY A 57 5.31 -8.29 -9.44
C GLY A 57 4.16 -9.30 -9.40
N ARG A 58 4.48 -10.58 -9.35
CA ARG A 58 3.55 -11.66 -9.13
C ARG A 58 3.12 -11.59 -7.69
N VAL A 59 1.88 -11.25 -7.45
CA VAL A 59 1.25 -11.39 -6.14
C VAL A 59 1.41 -12.86 -5.73
N PRO A 60 2.02 -13.16 -4.59
CA PRO A 60 2.13 -14.54 -4.15
C PRO A 60 0.74 -15.14 -3.94
N SER A 61 0.58 -16.43 -4.18
CA SER A 61 -0.69 -17.15 -3.97
C SER A 61 -1.09 -17.24 -2.49
N SER A 62 -0.13 -17.10 -1.60
CA SER A 62 -0.34 -17.01 -0.15
C SER A 62 0.69 -16.08 0.48
N LEU A 63 0.33 -15.48 1.61
CA LEU A 63 1.22 -14.63 2.40
C LEU A 63 2.42 -15.47 2.86
N PRO A 64 3.66 -15.09 2.47
CA PRO A 64 4.84 -15.85 2.86
C PRO A 64 5.03 -15.89 4.37
N SER A 65 5.53 -17.02 4.89
CA SER A 65 5.78 -17.20 6.30
C SER A 65 6.59 -16.04 6.92
N GLY A 66 6.12 -15.53 8.06
CA GLY A 66 6.71 -14.39 8.75
C GLY A 66 6.48 -13.02 8.08
N GLN A 67 5.82 -12.97 6.93
CA GLN A 67 5.37 -11.71 6.35
C GLN A 67 4.04 -11.28 6.95
N SER A 68 3.86 -9.98 7.04
CA SER A 68 2.65 -9.39 7.62
C SER A 68 1.87 -8.63 6.57
N GLU A 69 0.56 -8.62 6.73
CA GLU A 69 -0.31 -7.64 6.08
C GLU A 69 -1.19 -6.95 7.12
N SER A 70 -1.58 -5.74 6.83
CA SER A 70 -2.42 -4.92 7.68
C SER A 70 -3.51 -4.26 6.84
N GLY A 71 -4.60 -3.92 7.50
CA GLY A 71 -5.70 -3.18 6.92
C GLY A 71 -6.55 -2.54 8.00
N ASP A 72 -7.52 -1.76 7.55
CA ASP A 72 -8.50 -1.14 8.42
C ASP A 72 -9.77 -1.97 8.43
N TYR A 73 -10.52 -1.88 9.52
CA TYR A 73 -11.89 -2.36 9.59
C TYR A 73 -12.78 -1.29 10.22
N GLY A 74 -14.05 -1.35 9.91
CA GLY A 74 -15.02 -0.44 10.51
C GLY A 74 -16.44 -0.91 10.26
N LEU A 75 -17.26 -0.74 11.29
CA LEU A 75 -18.70 -0.93 11.19
C LEU A 75 -19.41 0.27 11.80
N ARG A 76 -20.56 0.60 11.26
CA ARG A 76 -21.51 1.51 11.86
C ARG A 76 -22.91 1.06 11.50
N MET A 77 -23.79 1.02 12.48
CA MET A 77 -25.19 0.70 12.25
C MET A 77 -26.12 1.46 13.20
N ILE A 78 -27.36 1.58 12.78
CA ILE A 78 -28.43 2.01 13.65
C ILE A 78 -29.04 0.75 14.26
N ASN A 79 -28.96 0.64 15.59
CA ASN A 79 -29.54 -0.45 16.35
C ASN A 79 -30.99 -0.09 16.73
N THR A 80 -31.91 -1.04 16.58
CA THR A 80 -33.32 -0.87 16.97
C THR A 80 -33.58 -1.01 18.47
N GLY A 81 -32.50 -1.07 19.27
CA GLY A 81 -32.59 -1.09 20.74
C GLY A 81 -32.59 -2.47 21.38
N THR A 82 -32.67 -3.54 20.61
CA THR A 82 -32.46 -4.92 21.12
C THR A 82 -30.96 -5.20 21.11
N GLY A 83 -30.40 -5.54 22.28
CA GLY A 83 -29.02 -6.04 22.33
C GLY A 83 -28.80 -7.21 21.37
N GLY A 84 -27.57 -7.54 21.08
CA GLY A 84 -27.22 -8.63 20.17
C GLY A 84 -25.76 -8.56 19.73
N GLY A 85 -25.44 -9.23 18.65
CA GLY A 85 -24.11 -9.16 18.01
C GLY A 85 -24.21 -8.56 16.62
N ILE A 86 -23.20 -7.79 16.25
CA ILE A 86 -23.01 -7.31 14.89
C ILE A 86 -21.74 -7.93 14.35
N GLY A 87 -21.82 -8.44 13.12
CA GLY A 87 -20.65 -8.99 12.42
C GLY A 87 -20.23 -8.15 11.22
N LEU A 88 -18.93 -8.08 11.01
CA LEU A 88 -18.37 -7.62 9.76
C LEU A 88 -17.33 -8.61 9.26
N SER A 89 -17.19 -8.72 7.95
CA SER A 89 -16.18 -9.57 7.32
C SER A 89 -15.01 -8.73 6.83
N VAL A 90 -13.80 -9.22 7.11
CA VAL A 90 -12.54 -8.64 6.67
C VAL A 90 -11.83 -9.63 5.77
N SER A 91 -11.46 -9.22 4.58
CA SER A 91 -10.74 -10.05 3.62
C SER A 91 -9.25 -9.72 3.61
N PHE A 92 -8.42 -10.76 3.59
CA PHE A 92 -6.97 -10.61 3.39
C PHE A 92 -6.68 -10.28 1.93
N ARG A 93 -5.73 -9.39 1.68
CA ARG A 93 -5.25 -9.06 0.33
C ARG A 93 -4.47 -10.22 -0.30
N ILE A 94 -3.74 -10.94 0.54
CA ILE A 94 -3.00 -12.15 0.17
C ILE A 94 -3.47 -13.25 1.12
N PRO A 95 -4.04 -14.34 0.61
CA PRO A 95 -4.54 -15.43 1.46
C PRO A 95 -3.43 -16.00 2.35
N LEU A 96 -3.80 -16.45 3.54
CA LEU A 96 -2.90 -17.22 4.39
C LEU A 96 -2.75 -18.66 3.85
N ALA A 97 -1.56 -19.24 3.96
CA ALA A 97 -1.33 -20.65 3.67
C ALA A 97 -2.04 -21.56 4.70
N ALA A 98 -2.15 -21.09 5.94
CA ALA A 98 -2.86 -21.75 7.03
C ALA A 98 -3.61 -20.70 7.86
N ARG A 99 -4.77 -21.09 8.38
CA ARG A 99 -5.59 -20.24 9.26
C ARG A 99 -4.88 -19.95 10.59
N ILE A 100 -5.23 -18.83 11.21
CA ILE A 100 -4.80 -18.47 12.58
C ILE A 100 -5.87 -18.99 13.55
N PRO A 101 -5.54 -19.90 14.49
CA PRO A 101 -6.50 -20.37 15.49
C PRO A 101 -6.83 -19.25 16.49
N GLU A 102 -7.97 -19.34 17.15
CA GLU A 102 -8.44 -18.36 18.14
C GLU A 102 -7.39 -18.05 19.21
N SER A 103 -6.70 -19.08 19.71
CA SER A 103 -5.65 -18.91 20.73
C SER A 103 -4.48 -18.02 20.30
N ARG A 104 -4.43 -17.63 19.02
CA ARG A 104 -3.44 -16.71 18.45
C ARG A 104 -4.10 -15.46 17.84
N VAL A 105 -5.31 -15.16 18.27
CA VAL A 105 -5.98 -13.90 17.96
C VAL A 105 -5.99 -13.05 19.23
N GLU A 106 -5.49 -11.84 19.12
CA GLU A 106 -5.52 -10.86 20.21
C GLU A 106 -6.31 -9.62 19.79
N PHE A 107 -7.26 -9.26 20.62
CA PHE A 107 -8.00 -8.01 20.54
C PHE A 107 -7.35 -7.01 21.50
N VAL A 108 -6.90 -5.88 20.98
CA VAL A 108 -6.24 -4.82 21.74
C VAL A 108 -7.16 -3.60 21.69
N ASP A 109 -7.72 -3.25 22.83
CA ASP A 109 -8.60 -2.10 22.95
C ASP A 109 -7.84 -0.76 22.85
N GLU A 110 -8.58 0.32 22.69
CA GLU A 110 -8.02 1.67 22.52
C GLU A 110 -7.16 2.14 23.69
N PHE A 111 -7.38 1.60 24.89
CA PHE A 111 -6.71 2.04 26.12
C PHE A 111 -5.36 1.35 26.33
N HIS A 112 -5.22 0.11 25.86
CA HIS A 112 -4.01 -0.68 26.11
C HIS A 112 -2.95 -0.52 25.01
N GLY A 113 -3.33 -0.28 23.78
CA GLY A 113 -2.44 -0.01 22.64
C GLY A 113 -1.50 -1.14 22.25
N SER A 114 -1.31 -2.15 23.09
CA SER A 114 -0.46 -3.33 22.85
C SER A 114 -0.88 -4.53 23.69
N GLY A 115 -0.58 -5.72 23.18
CA GLY A 115 -0.80 -7.00 23.85
C GLY A 115 0.49 -7.87 23.83
N PRO A 116 0.46 -9.05 24.45
CA PRO A 116 1.63 -9.94 24.56
C PRO A 116 2.28 -10.30 23.22
N HIS A 117 1.47 -10.48 22.18
CA HIS A 117 1.94 -10.82 20.82
C HIS A 117 1.60 -9.73 19.79
N CYS A 118 0.97 -8.65 20.25
CA CYS A 118 0.50 -7.53 19.49
C CYS A 118 1.18 -6.22 19.95
N PRO A 119 2.43 -5.97 19.54
CA PRO A 119 3.26 -4.91 20.13
C PRO A 119 2.87 -3.49 19.73
N GLY A 120 1.77 -3.31 19.01
CA GLY A 120 1.22 -2.03 18.58
C GLY A 120 0.65 -2.09 17.18
N ALA A 121 -0.17 -1.11 16.83
CA ALA A 121 -0.84 -1.04 15.54
C ALA A 121 0.12 -1.23 14.36
N GLY A 122 -0.28 -2.02 13.39
CA GLY A 122 0.56 -2.40 12.25
C GLY A 122 1.59 -3.50 12.53
N LYS A 123 1.56 -4.12 13.72
CA LYS A 123 2.50 -5.18 14.13
C LYS A 123 1.77 -6.36 14.72
N ALA A 124 2.23 -7.56 14.40
CA ALA A 124 1.80 -8.81 15.01
C ALA A 124 2.99 -9.78 15.06
N ASN A 125 3.10 -10.55 16.11
CA ASN A 125 4.08 -11.62 16.18
C ASN A 125 3.74 -12.70 15.15
N ARG A 126 4.74 -13.46 14.73
CA ARG A 126 4.57 -14.52 13.73
C ARG A 126 3.49 -15.53 14.16
N GLY A 127 2.54 -15.77 13.25
CA GLY A 127 1.41 -16.67 13.45
C GLY A 127 0.29 -16.09 14.31
N TYR A 128 0.24 -14.77 14.48
CA TYR A 128 -0.81 -14.07 15.22
C TYR A 128 -1.63 -13.14 14.32
N LEU A 129 -2.90 -13.00 14.67
CA LEU A 129 -3.78 -11.92 14.23
C LEU A 129 -3.98 -10.95 15.39
N CYS A 130 -3.63 -9.69 15.17
CA CYS A 130 -3.82 -8.59 16.11
C CYS A 130 -4.90 -7.66 15.58
N ILE A 131 -5.92 -7.40 16.39
CA ILE A 131 -7.01 -6.48 16.08
C ILE A 131 -6.90 -5.33 17.06
N TYR A 132 -6.66 -4.14 16.53
CA TYR A 132 -6.47 -2.92 17.32
C TYR A 132 -7.72 -2.05 17.18
N GLU A 133 -8.49 -1.98 18.24
CA GLU A 133 -9.60 -1.05 18.34
C GLU A 133 -9.06 0.37 18.48
N LYS A 134 -9.64 1.29 17.73
CA LYS A 134 -9.30 2.71 17.77
C LYS A 134 -10.42 3.53 18.39
N GLU A 135 -11.65 3.16 18.08
CA GLU A 135 -12.84 3.85 18.57
C GLU A 135 -14.01 2.89 18.58
N SER A 136 -14.75 2.87 19.69
CA SER A 136 -16.01 2.12 19.81
C SER A 136 -17.11 2.94 20.46
N ASN A 137 -18.34 2.75 20.00
CA ASN A 137 -19.53 3.35 20.58
C ASN A 137 -20.67 2.32 20.61
N GLY A 138 -21.29 2.19 21.76
CA GLY A 138 -22.41 1.26 21.92
C GLY A 138 -22.04 -0.22 21.88
N ILE A 139 -20.76 -0.55 21.97
CA ILE A 139 -20.24 -1.91 22.07
C ILE A 139 -20.16 -2.31 23.54
N ALA A 140 -20.48 -3.55 23.85
CA ALA A 140 -20.32 -4.10 25.19
C ALA A 140 -18.88 -4.57 25.38
N ALA A 141 -18.26 -4.18 26.51
CA ALA A 141 -16.92 -4.63 26.86
C ALA A 141 -16.87 -6.15 27.22
N SER A 142 -18.01 -6.75 27.49
CA SER A 142 -18.12 -8.18 27.82
C SER A 142 -19.43 -8.75 27.27
N PRO A 143 -19.40 -9.87 26.56
CA PRO A 143 -18.20 -10.64 26.21
C PRO A 143 -17.30 -9.87 25.27
N ALA A 144 -16.02 -10.22 25.24
CA ALA A 144 -15.07 -9.67 24.28
C ALA A 144 -15.53 -9.93 22.83
N PRO A 145 -15.16 -9.10 21.85
CA PRO A 145 -15.42 -9.36 20.45
C PRO A 145 -14.92 -10.76 20.06
N ALA A 146 -15.75 -11.49 19.34
CA ALA A 146 -15.39 -12.81 18.84
C ALA A 146 -14.86 -12.73 17.40
N ILE A 147 -13.78 -13.43 17.13
CA ILE A 147 -13.27 -13.62 15.78
C ILE A 147 -13.65 -15.00 15.29
N THR A 148 -14.42 -15.03 14.22
CA THR A 148 -14.97 -16.28 13.73
C THR A 148 -14.69 -16.47 12.25
N GLN A 149 -14.62 -17.74 11.84
CA GLN A 149 -14.70 -18.12 10.46
C GLN A 149 -16.17 -18.53 10.15
N TRP A 150 -16.71 -17.99 9.08
CA TRP A 150 -18.03 -18.40 8.62
C TRP A 150 -17.88 -19.59 7.65
N GLU A 151 -18.38 -20.76 8.03
CA GLU A 151 -18.50 -21.90 7.13
C GLU A 151 -19.92 -22.01 6.57
N ASP A 152 -20.06 -22.54 5.35
CA ASP A 152 -21.25 -22.52 4.50
C ASP A 152 -22.53 -23.15 5.08
N ARG A 153 -22.54 -23.74 6.26
CA ARG A 153 -23.70 -24.47 6.80
C ARG A 153 -23.85 -24.37 8.32
N GLY A 154 -24.32 -23.23 8.79
CA GLY A 154 -25.00 -23.26 10.09
C GLY A 154 -24.34 -22.59 11.27
N GLY A 155 -23.56 -21.56 11.06
CA GLY A 155 -23.05 -20.72 12.12
C GLY A 155 -21.52 -20.75 12.26
N PRO A 156 -20.96 -19.97 13.16
CA PRO A 156 -19.52 -19.93 13.39
C PRO A 156 -19.07 -21.26 14.00
N THR A 157 -18.47 -22.11 13.19
CA THR A 157 -18.03 -23.44 13.63
C THR A 157 -16.58 -23.46 14.11
N HIS A 158 -15.83 -22.42 13.78
CA HIS A 158 -14.44 -22.29 14.15
C HIS A 158 -14.11 -20.86 14.59
N GLU A 159 -13.50 -20.76 15.72
CA GLU A 159 -12.97 -19.54 16.25
C GLU A 159 -11.58 -19.31 15.65
N GLY A 160 -11.30 -18.06 15.23
CA GLY A 160 -10.08 -17.70 14.53
C GLY A 160 -10.31 -17.26 13.08
N THR A 161 -9.28 -17.33 12.23
CA THR A 161 -9.38 -16.88 10.83
C THR A 161 -9.63 -18.02 9.87
N GLY A 162 -10.24 -17.68 8.71
CA GLY A 162 -10.07 -18.46 7.50
C GLY A 162 -8.73 -18.15 6.79
N ASN A 163 -8.51 -18.83 5.66
CA ASN A 163 -7.36 -18.52 4.82
C ASN A 163 -7.53 -17.18 4.08
N PHE A 164 -8.76 -16.74 3.83
CA PHE A 164 -9.08 -15.56 3.04
C PHE A 164 -9.49 -14.34 3.87
N GLY A 165 -9.60 -14.49 5.19
CA GLY A 165 -10.08 -13.43 6.06
C GLY A 165 -10.67 -13.94 7.35
N PHE A 166 -11.41 -13.08 8.03
CA PHE A 166 -12.09 -13.35 9.29
C PHE A 166 -13.36 -12.50 9.44
N ASN A 167 -14.22 -12.89 10.35
CA ASN A 167 -15.35 -12.08 10.78
C ASN A 167 -15.09 -11.57 12.19
N ILE A 168 -15.39 -10.30 12.42
CA ILE A 168 -15.46 -9.72 13.76
C ILE A 168 -16.92 -9.69 14.14
N VAL A 169 -17.26 -10.29 15.28
CA VAL A 169 -18.60 -10.20 15.88
C VAL A 169 -18.47 -9.44 17.18
N VAL A 170 -19.06 -8.26 17.23
CA VAL A 170 -19.03 -7.40 18.41
C VAL A 170 -20.37 -7.41 19.14
N PRO A 171 -20.38 -7.54 20.47
CA PRO A 171 -21.61 -7.48 21.26
C PRO A 171 -22.10 -6.03 21.37
N VAL A 172 -23.39 -5.82 21.11
CA VAL A 172 -24.02 -4.50 21.14
C VAL A 172 -24.80 -4.31 22.43
N LEU A 173 -24.63 -3.13 23.02
CA LEU A 173 -25.39 -2.72 24.20
C LEU A 173 -26.86 -2.48 23.85
N ALA A 174 -27.78 -3.06 24.64
CA ALA A 174 -29.20 -2.76 24.54
C ALA A 174 -29.47 -1.26 24.78
N GLY A 175 -30.42 -0.71 24.05
CA GLY A 175 -30.83 0.71 24.22
C GLY A 175 -29.91 1.72 23.53
N LYS A 176 -28.83 1.29 22.85
CA LYS A 176 -27.97 2.17 22.03
C LYS A 176 -28.46 2.21 20.61
N ALA A 177 -28.86 3.39 20.13
CA ALA A 177 -29.36 3.56 18.78
C ALA A 177 -28.26 3.65 17.70
N ASP A 178 -27.12 4.22 18.04
CA ASP A 178 -25.94 4.33 17.16
C ASP A 178 -24.83 3.46 17.71
N VAL A 179 -24.35 2.57 16.88
CA VAL A 179 -23.30 1.61 17.22
C VAL A 179 -22.21 1.70 16.18
N SER A 180 -20.98 1.88 16.62
CA SER A 180 -19.83 1.93 15.73
C SER A 180 -18.60 1.31 16.38
N GLU A 181 -17.76 0.72 15.54
CA GLU A 181 -16.43 0.25 15.91
C GLU A 181 -15.49 0.40 14.72
N TYR A 182 -14.33 0.95 14.97
CA TYR A 182 -13.28 1.19 13.96
C TYR A 182 -11.94 0.80 14.51
N GLY A 183 -11.12 0.27 13.64
CA GLY A 183 -9.76 -0.09 14.03
C GLY A 183 -8.92 -0.58 12.88
N THR A 184 -7.81 -1.18 13.24
CA THR A 184 -6.89 -1.79 12.28
C THR A 184 -6.63 -3.24 12.64
N TYR A 185 -6.29 -4.05 11.67
CA TYR A 185 -5.79 -5.39 11.92
C TYR A 185 -4.38 -5.57 11.34
N THR A 186 -3.65 -6.49 11.93
CA THR A 186 -2.39 -6.98 11.37
C THR A 186 -2.34 -8.49 11.56
N VAL A 187 -2.08 -9.20 10.48
CA VAL A 187 -1.83 -10.64 10.52
C VAL A 187 -0.42 -10.93 10.04
N THR A 188 0.29 -11.80 10.77
CA THR A 188 1.60 -12.29 10.36
C THR A 188 1.52 -13.79 10.12
N ALA A 189 1.85 -14.21 8.90
CA ALA A 189 1.78 -15.61 8.50
C ALA A 189 2.66 -16.50 9.40
N PRO A 190 2.19 -17.71 9.77
CA PRO A 190 2.91 -18.66 10.58
C PRO A 190 4.22 -19.18 9.98
#